data_3d537acf2c16bd1ff353ec40c5f837c8
#
_entry.id   3d537acf2c16bd1ff353ec40c5f837c8
#
_cell.length_a   1.000
_cell.length_b   1.000
_cell.length_c   1.000
_cell.angle_alpha   90.00
_cell.angle_beta   90.00
_cell.angle_gamma   90.00
#
_symmetry.space_group_name_H-M   'P 1'
#
loop_
_entity.id
_entity.type
_entity.pdbx_description
1 polymer ?
#
loop_
_entity_poly.entity_id
_entity_poly.type
_entity_poly.pdbx_seq_one_letter_code
_entity_poly.pdbx_strand_id
1 'polypeptide(L)'
;MRFDPASLIDLDRYPIDRPDSGAFQRLLTSVQKDLDHSGCAVLKKFLNDDGIAAFVAEAENAAPQAYRAFNRTNAYFTKDDATLPTDHPVRQFFDRSNAFIPADNFKQGTALRSIFDFPPFDPFVKAALRQDKFYRYADPLADVIVNMAEAGNGFPWHFDTNNFTVTLAVQNADGGGAFEYVPNIRASGENFAEVQKVLEGRSDKVKTLNLEPGDLQLFLGRNSLHRVAPLSGETPRYVAIFSYVEEPGMVATPERAI
;
A
#
# COMPACT_ATOMS: atom_id res chain seq x y z
N MET A 1 -19.96 8.22 16.46
CA MET A 1 -20.78 7.25 15.72
C MET A 1 -19.92 6.02 15.50
N ARG A 2 -20.47 4.82 15.55
CA ARG A 2 -19.71 3.59 15.27
C ARG A 2 -20.18 3.08 13.92
N PHE A 3 -19.24 2.88 12.99
CA PHE A 3 -19.55 2.36 11.68
C PHE A 3 -19.72 0.84 11.71
N ASP A 4 -20.71 0.35 10.96
CA ASP A 4 -20.82 -1.06 10.63
C ASP A 4 -20.02 -1.32 9.34
N PRO A 5 -18.94 -2.11 9.40
CA PRO A 5 -18.09 -2.37 8.22
C PRO A 5 -18.88 -3.01 7.07
N ALA A 6 -19.91 -3.81 7.36
CA ALA A 6 -20.74 -4.42 6.35
C ALA A 6 -21.54 -3.38 5.52
N SER A 7 -21.79 -2.20 6.08
CA SER A 7 -22.45 -1.11 5.35
C SER A 7 -21.51 -0.26 4.49
N LEU A 8 -20.19 -0.43 4.64
CA LEU A 8 -19.17 0.35 3.95
C LEU A 8 -18.55 -0.40 2.77
N ILE A 9 -18.60 -1.74 2.80
CA ILE A 9 -18.04 -2.62 1.77
C ILE A 9 -19.13 -3.05 0.79
N ASP A 10 -18.82 -3.15 -0.49
CA ASP A 10 -19.68 -3.80 -1.49
C ASP A 10 -19.61 -5.33 -1.34
N LEU A 11 -20.28 -5.88 -0.31
CA LEU A 11 -20.29 -7.31 -0.01
C LEU A 11 -21.08 -8.15 -1.05
N ASP A 12 -21.90 -7.55 -1.88
CA ASP A 12 -22.57 -8.26 -2.97
C ASP A 12 -21.57 -8.60 -4.07
N ARG A 13 -20.68 -7.67 -4.37
CA ARG A 13 -19.60 -7.86 -5.33
C ARG A 13 -18.41 -8.62 -4.74
N TYR A 14 -18.08 -8.36 -3.49
CA TYR A 14 -16.93 -8.94 -2.77
C TYR A 14 -17.39 -9.68 -1.52
N PRO A 15 -17.92 -10.89 -1.65
CA PRO A 15 -18.56 -11.64 -0.55
C PRO A 15 -17.54 -12.21 0.44
N ILE A 16 -16.67 -11.35 1.02
CA ILE A 16 -15.63 -11.75 1.97
C ILE A 16 -16.20 -12.28 3.29
N ASP A 17 -17.44 -11.95 3.60
CA ASP A 17 -18.23 -12.40 4.73
C ASP A 17 -18.84 -13.80 4.56
N ARG A 18 -18.72 -14.38 3.36
CA ARG A 18 -19.32 -15.69 2.98
C ARG A 18 -18.25 -16.66 2.46
N PRO A 19 -17.27 -17.09 3.30
CA PRO A 19 -16.09 -17.83 2.85
C PRO A 19 -16.41 -19.19 2.20
N ASP A 20 -17.53 -19.80 2.57
CA ASP A 20 -17.95 -21.10 2.02
C ASP A 20 -18.73 -20.98 0.71
N SER A 21 -18.99 -19.76 0.23
CA SER A 21 -19.75 -19.54 -1.00
C SER A 21 -18.91 -19.77 -2.26
N GLY A 22 -19.55 -20.27 -3.32
CA GLY A 22 -18.90 -20.36 -4.62
C GLY A 22 -18.47 -18.99 -5.18
N ALA A 23 -19.15 -17.89 -4.79
CA ALA A 23 -18.78 -16.53 -5.16
C ALA A 23 -17.47 -16.10 -4.51
N PHE A 24 -17.26 -16.41 -3.23
CA PHE A 24 -15.99 -16.18 -2.54
C PHE A 24 -14.83 -16.97 -3.18
N GLN A 25 -15.04 -18.22 -3.54
CA GLN A 25 -14.01 -19.06 -4.18
C GLN A 25 -13.61 -18.51 -5.56
N ARG A 26 -14.57 -18.00 -6.34
CA ARG A 26 -14.28 -17.30 -7.62
C ARG A 26 -13.51 -16.01 -7.40
N LEU A 27 -13.87 -15.23 -6.39
CA LEU A 27 -13.13 -14.02 -6.00
C LEU A 27 -11.68 -14.34 -5.68
N LEU A 28 -11.43 -15.30 -4.80
CA LEU A 28 -10.07 -15.73 -4.45
C LEU A 28 -9.27 -16.17 -5.67
N THR A 29 -9.85 -17.00 -6.52
CA THR A 29 -9.20 -17.47 -7.75
C THR A 29 -8.81 -16.31 -8.66
N SER A 30 -9.68 -15.32 -8.82
CA SER A 30 -9.40 -14.13 -9.63
C SER A 30 -8.26 -13.30 -9.03
N VAL A 31 -8.33 -12.99 -7.74
CA VAL A 31 -7.31 -12.20 -7.03
C VAL A 31 -5.95 -12.89 -7.09
N GLN A 32 -5.91 -14.19 -6.83
CA GLN A 32 -4.69 -14.99 -6.89
C GLN A 32 -4.08 -15.03 -8.29
N LYS A 33 -4.91 -15.15 -9.33
CA LYS A 33 -4.46 -15.09 -10.72
C LYS A 33 -3.82 -13.75 -11.07
N ASP A 34 -4.41 -12.65 -10.62
CA ASP A 34 -3.87 -11.31 -10.85
C ASP A 34 -2.53 -11.12 -10.13
N LEU A 35 -2.40 -11.59 -8.89
CA LEU A 35 -1.15 -11.57 -8.13
C LEU A 35 -0.05 -12.41 -8.83
N ASP A 36 -0.38 -13.60 -9.29
CA ASP A 36 0.57 -14.46 -10.02
C ASP A 36 1.04 -13.81 -11.32
N HIS A 37 0.11 -13.16 -12.05
CA HIS A 37 0.42 -12.56 -13.35
C HIS A 37 1.17 -11.23 -13.25
N SER A 38 0.80 -10.39 -12.29
CA SER A 38 1.27 -9.01 -12.25
C SER A 38 1.78 -8.55 -10.89
N GLY A 39 1.86 -9.43 -9.88
CA GLY A 39 2.25 -9.03 -8.53
C GLY A 39 1.27 -8.05 -7.85
N CYS A 40 0.14 -7.80 -8.48
CA CYS A 40 -0.84 -6.81 -8.03
C CYS A 40 -2.26 -7.28 -8.37
N ALA A 41 -3.16 -7.21 -7.39
CA ALA A 41 -4.59 -7.41 -7.59
C ALA A 41 -5.36 -6.20 -7.07
N VAL A 42 -6.38 -5.77 -7.81
CA VAL A 42 -7.21 -4.62 -7.43
C VAL A 42 -8.68 -5.01 -7.42
N LEU A 43 -9.29 -4.85 -6.24
CA LEU A 43 -10.73 -4.98 -6.06
C LEU A 43 -11.35 -3.60 -6.25
N LYS A 44 -11.83 -3.34 -7.46
CA LYS A 44 -12.39 -2.05 -7.86
C LYS A 44 -13.68 -1.72 -7.10
N LYS A 45 -13.75 -0.52 -6.48
CA LYS A 45 -14.88 -0.09 -5.65
C LYS A 45 -15.20 -1.12 -4.55
N PHE A 46 -14.17 -1.56 -3.85
CA PHE A 46 -14.33 -2.42 -2.67
C PHE A 46 -15.16 -1.71 -1.58
N LEU A 47 -14.91 -0.41 -1.36
CA LEU A 47 -15.83 0.43 -0.63
C LEU A 47 -16.94 0.96 -1.54
N ASN A 48 -18.13 1.07 -0.99
CA ASN A 48 -19.22 1.83 -1.60
C ASN A 48 -19.04 3.34 -1.37
N ASP A 49 -19.92 4.16 -1.92
CA ASP A 49 -19.80 5.62 -1.86
C ASP A 49 -19.85 6.17 -0.41
N ASP A 50 -20.67 5.56 0.46
CA ASP A 50 -20.73 5.93 1.89
C ASP A 50 -19.42 5.61 2.62
N GLY A 51 -18.82 4.46 2.29
CA GLY A 51 -17.51 4.08 2.80
C GLY A 51 -16.42 5.04 2.36
N ILE A 52 -16.39 5.40 1.07
CA ILE A 52 -15.44 6.37 0.53
C ILE A 52 -15.58 7.71 1.26
N ALA A 53 -16.81 8.24 1.35
CA ALA A 53 -17.07 9.51 2.02
C ALA A 53 -16.64 9.51 3.49
N ALA A 54 -16.89 8.40 4.21
CA ALA A 54 -16.48 8.26 5.61
C ALA A 54 -14.95 8.25 5.76
N PHE A 55 -14.23 7.54 4.87
CA PHE A 55 -12.76 7.49 4.91
C PHE A 55 -12.13 8.83 4.56
N VAL A 56 -12.65 9.54 3.57
CA VAL A 56 -12.18 10.89 3.23
C VAL A 56 -12.33 11.83 4.42
N ALA A 57 -13.52 11.88 5.03
CA ALA A 57 -13.78 12.75 6.17
C ALA A 57 -12.87 12.41 7.38
N GLU A 58 -12.59 11.12 7.64
CA GLU A 58 -11.67 10.72 8.69
C GLU A 58 -10.23 11.13 8.39
N ALA A 59 -9.76 10.93 7.14
CA ALA A 59 -8.43 11.32 6.72
C ALA A 59 -8.23 12.85 6.80
N GLU A 60 -9.18 13.63 6.30
CA GLU A 60 -9.14 15.10 6.38
C GLU A 60 -9.11 15.62 7.81
N ASN A 61 -9.95 15.05 8.70
CA ASN A 61 -9.96 15.42 10.12
C ASN A 61 -8.63 15.10 10.81
N ALA A 62 -7.98 14.02 10.44
CA ALA A 62 -6.74 13.56 11.05
C ALA A 62 -5.48 14.11 10.34
N ALA A 63 -5.58 14.67 9.14
CA ALA A 63 -4.45 15.19 8.36
C ALA A 63 -3.57 16.22 9.11
N PRO A 64 -4.12 17.12 9.97
CA PRO A 64 -3.27 18.01 10.78
C PRO A 64 -2.33 17.30 11.75
N GLN A 65 -2.60 16.03 12.07
CA GLN A 65 -1.78 15.17 12.95
C GLN A 65 -0.78 14.31 12.15
N ALA A 66 -0.68 14.50 10.84
CA ALA A 66 0.22 13.72 10.01
C ALA A 66 1.68 13.92 10.44
N TYR A 67 2.39 12.82 10.62
CA TYR A 67 3.83 12.82 10.77
C TYR A 67 4.48 13.02 9.40
N ARG A 68 5.41 13.95 9.32
CA ARG A 68 6.16 14.26 8.10
C ARG A 68 7.62 13.94 8.30
N ALA A 69 8.18 13.15 7.40
CA ALA A 69 9.59 12.80 7.37
C ALA A 69 10.23 13.25 6.06
N PHE A 70 11.46 13.70 6.15
CA PHE A 70 12.32 13.97 5.00
C PHE A 70 13.63 13.22 5.21
N ASN A 71 13.99 12.37 4.26
CA ASN A 71 15.23 11.64 4.29
C ASN A 71 15.79 11.45 2.87
N ARG A 72 17.03 11.01 2.80
CA ARG A 72 17.69 10.63 1.55
C ARG A 72 17.94 9.13 1.55
N THR A 73 17.43 8.44 0.55
CA THR A 73 17.45 6.98 0.49
C THR A 73 17.63 6.48 -0.94
N ASN A 74 17.90 5.20 -1.10
CA ASN A 74 17.87 4.48 -2.36
C ASN A 74 16.65 3.57 -2.43
N ALA A 75 16.41 2.94 -3.58
CA ALA A 75 15.27 2.06 -3.81
C ALA A 75 15.23 0.82 -2.89
N TYR A 76 16.28 0.49 -2.19
CA TYR A 76 16.44 -0.68 -1.33
C TYR A 76 16.40 -0.36 0.16
N PHE A 77 16.33 0.93 0.52
CA PHE A 77 16.47 1.41 1.91
C PHE A 77 17.75 0.94 2.61
N THR A 78 18.84 0.87 1.87
CA THR A 78 20.14 0.44 2.38
C THR A 78 21.12 1.61 2.48
N LYS A 79 22.20 1.41 3.24
CA LYS A 79 23.34 2.32 3.25
C LYS A 79 24.08 2.29 1.91
N ASP A 80 24.83 3.36 1.61
CA ASP A 80 25.71 3.37 0.44
C ASP A 80 26.79 2.29 0.57
N ASP A 81 27.07 1.62 -0.54
CA ASP A 81 28.16 0.64 -0.65
C ASP A 81 29.19 1.13 -1.67
N ALA A 82 30.25 1.77 -1.16
CA ALA A 82 31.31 2.33 -1.98
C ALA A 82 32.13 1.28 -2.75
N THR A 83 31.94 0.00 -2.50
CA THR A 83 32.56 -1.09 -3.26
C THR A 83 31.92 -1.35 -4.59
N LEU A 84 30.67 -0.88 -4.77
CA LEU A 84 29.89 -0.99 -6.01
C LEU A 84 30.20 0.18 -6.96
N PRO A 85 29.98 0.02 -8.27
CA PRO A 85 30.06 1.11 -9.25
C PRO A 85 29.15 2.28 -8.87
N THR A 86 29.54 3.50 -9.22
CA THR A 86 28.78 4.73 -8.86
C THR A 86 27.39 4.80 -9.46
N ASP A 87 27.17 4.13 -10.59
CA ASP A 87 25.88 4.00 -11.28
C ASP A 87 25.04 2.82 -10.82
N HIS A 88 25.54 2.02 -9.87
CA HIS A 88 24.80 0.88 -9.34
C HIS A 88 23.51 1.33 -8.62
N PRO A 89 22.34 0.65 -8.80
CA PRO A 89 21.05 1.06 -8.23
C PRO A 89 21.07 1.28 -6.71
N VAL A 90 21.83 0.48 -5.96
CA VAL A 90 22.01 0.63 -4.50
C VAL A 90 22.69 1.97 -4.14
N ARG A 91 23.45 2.57 -5.05
CA ARG A 91 24.16 3.84 -4.88
C ARG A 91 23.41 5.04 -5.44
N GLN A 92 22.25 4.84 -6.06
CA GLN A 92 21.41 5.93 -6.56
C GLN A 92 20.49 6.42 -5.44
N PHE A 93 20.90 7.48 -4.76
CA PHE A 93 20.15 8.10 -3.67
C PHE A 93 19.32 9.27 -4.17
N PHE A 94 18.12 9.39 -3.67
CA PHE A 94 17.19 10.47 -3.94
C PHE A 94 16.51 10.96 -2.66
N ASP A 95 16.02 12.17 -2.70
CA ASP A 95 15.26 12.76 -1.61
C ASP A 95 13.86 12.11 -1.56
N ARG A 96 13.44 11.78 -0.35
CA ARG A 96 12.13 11.22 -0.04
C ARG A 96 11.45 12.09 0.99
N SER A 97 10.30 12.63 0.62
CA SER A 97 9.40 13.31 1.51
C SER A 97 8.12 12.49 1.62
N ASN A 98 7.80 12.01 2.80
CA ASN A 98 6.60 11.27 3.05
C ASN A 98 5.85 11.81 4.26
N ALA A 99 4.54 11.70 4.20
CA ALA A 99 3.68 11.98 5.32
C ALA A 99 2.72 10.82 5.54
N PHE A 100 2.41 10.54 6.79
CA PHE A 100 1.40 9.57 7.14
C PHE A 100 0.68 9.99 8.43
N ILE A 101 -0.58 9.63 8.50
CA ILE A 101 -1.41 9.81 9.69
C ILE A 101 -1.29 8.52 10.50
N PRO A 102 -0.74 8.58 11.73
CA PRO A 102 -0.55 7.40 12.58
C PRO A 102 -1.86 6.79 13.05
N ALA A 103 -1.80 5.50 13.40
CA ALA A 103 -2.94 4.66 13.78
C ALA A 103 -3.72 5.16 15.00
N ASP A 104 -3.08 5.84 15.94
CA ASP A 104 -3.72 6.39 17.15
C ASP A 104 -4.75 7.50 16.88
N ASN A 105 -4.75 8.04 15.66
CA ASN A 105 -5.78 8.96 15.16
C ASN A 105 -7.08 8.25 14.75
N PHE A 106 -7.02 6.95 14.49
CA PHE A 106 -8.16 6.13 14.05
C PHE A 106 -8.66 5.25 15.21
N LYS A 107 -9.54 5.80 16.02
CA LYS A 107 -10.08 5.12 17.20
C LYS A 107 -11.04 3.99 16.82
N GLN A 108 -11.24 3.06 17.75
CA GLN A 108 -12.21 2.00 17.57
C GLN A 108 -13.61 2.57 17.24
N GLY A 109 -14.22 2.07 16.16
CA GLY A 109 -15.51 2.50 15.65
C GLY A 109 -15.46 3.58 14.57
N THR A 110 -14.28 4.14 14.25
CA THR A 110 -14.08 4.91 13.00
C THR A 110 -14.22 4.01 11.78
N ALA A 111 -14.46 4.56 10.60
CA ALA A 111 -14.69 3.78 9.38
C ALA A 111 -13.45 2.94 9.04
N LEU A 112 -12.26 3.54 9.03
CA LEU A 112 -11.00 2.85 8.75
C LEU A 112 -10.75 1.69 9.72
N ARG A 113 -10.86 1.95 11.03
CA ARG A 113 -10.67 0.93 12.07
C ARG A 113 -11.75 -0.16 11.98
N SER A 114 -12.99 0.18 11.64
CA SER A 114 -14.08 -0.79 11.49
C SER A 114 -13.83 -1.78 10.36
N ILE A 115 -13.27 -1.32 9.23
CA ILE A 115 -12.87 -2.22 8.13
C ILE A 115 -11.73 -3.15 8.59
N PHE A 116 -10.69 -2.58 9.22
CA PHE A 116 -9.56 -3.38 9.71
C PHE A 116 -9.99 -4.41 10.76
N ASP A 117 -10.94 -4.05 11.64
CA ASP A 117 -11.47 -4.93 12.67
C ASP A 117 -12.62 -5.83 12.20
N PHE A 118 -13.01 -5.76 10.93
CA PHE A 118 -14.04 -6.61 10.36
C PHE A 118 -13.57 -8.07 10.32
N PRO A 119 -14.22 -9.00 11.05
CA PRO A 119 -13.69 -10.35 11.23
C PRO A 119 -13.38 -11.12 9.94
N PRO A 120 -14.15 -10.96 8.81
CA PRO A 120 -13.82 -11.62 7.56
C PRO A 120 -12.62 -11.04 6.79
N PHE A 121 -12.16 -9.81 7.13
CA PHE A 121 -11.16 -9.09 6.34
C PHE A 121 -9.79 -9.78 6.38
N ASP A 122 -9.23 -10.05 7.56
CA ASP A 122 -7.93 -10.74 7.69
C ASP A 122 -7.91 -12.13 7.07
N PRO A 123 -8.91 -13.02 7.29
CA PRO A 123 -8.98 -14.32 6.62
C PRO A 123 -9.02 -14.22 5.10
N PHE A 124 -9.76 -13.25 4.56
CA PHE A 124 -9.82 -13.00 3.12
C PHE A 124 -8.44 -12.59 2.58
N VAL A 125 -7.80 -11.59 3.18
CA VAL A 125 -6.48 -11.09 2.75
C VAL A 125 -5.43 -12.20 2.84
N LYS A 126 -5.41 -12.94 3.96
CA LYS A 126 -4.53 -14.09 4.15
C LYS A 126 -4.68 -15.14 3.05
N ALA A 127 -5.92 -15.52 2.75
CA ALA A 127 -6.22 -16.50 1.70
C ALA A 127 -5.86 -15.98 0.31
N ALA A 128 -6.17 -14.71 0.02
CA ALA A 128 -5.86 -14.07 -1.25
C ALA A 128 -4.35 -14.03 -1.53
N LEU A 129 -3.55 -13.71 -0.51
CA LEU A 129 -2.08 -13.68 -0.57
C LEU A 129 -1.42 -15.05 -0.41
N ARG A 130 -2.18 -16.12 -0.13
CA ARG A 130 -1.68 -17.49 0.13
C ARG A 130 -0.60 -17.52 1.21
N GLN A 131 -0.83 -16.78 2.32
CA GLN A 131 0.13 -16.71 3.41
C GLN A 131 -0.19 -17.73 4.50
N ASP A 132 0.78 -18.55 4.88
CA ASP A 132 0.68 -19.43 6.05
C ASP A 132 0.85 -18.62 7.34
N LYS A 133 1.86 -17.75 7.35
CA LYS A 133 2.17 -16.81 8.45
C LYS A 133 1.64 -15.42 8.09
N PHE A 134 0.64 -14.99 8.82
CA PHE A 134 -0.04 -13.72 8.54
C PHE A 134 -0.59 -13.16 9.83
N TYR A 135 -0.03 -12.03 10.28
CA TYR A 135 -0.36 -11.40 11.53
C TYR A 135 -0.50 -9.90 11.33
N ARG A 136 -1.37 -9.26 12.08
CA ARG A 136 -1.40 -7.80 12.14
C ARG A 136 -0.11 -7.29 12.75
N TYR A 137 0.37 -6.18 12.25
CA TYR A 137 1.50 -5.48 12.82
C TYR A 137 1.15 -5.02 14.23
N ALA A 138 2.00 -5.31 15.22
CA ALA A 138 1.68 -5.08 16.62
C ALA A 138 2.03 -3.66 17.10
N ASP A 139 2.58 -2.82 16.23
CA ASP A 139 2.89 -1.43 16.54
C ASP A 139 1.61 -0.60 16.61
N PRO A 140 1.29 -0.01 17.78
CA PRO A 140 0.04 0.73 17.98
C PRO A 140 -0.04 2.05 17.19
N LEU A 141 1.07 2.50 16.60
CA LEU A 141 1.12 3.69 15.75
C LEU A 141 1.12 3.37 14.25
N ALA A 142 1.29 2.08 13.88
CA ALA A 142 1.51 1.69 12.50
C ALA A 142 0.75 0.44 12.05
N ASP A 143 -0.17 -0.11 12.85
CA ASP A 143 -1.00 -1.26 12.47
C ASP A 143 -1.97 -0.91 11.32
N VAL A 144 -2.46 0.33 11.31
CA VAL A 144 -3.21 0.92 10.20
C VAL A 144 -2.87 2.42 10.12
N ILE A 145 -2.45 2.87 8.96
CA ILE A 145 -2.06 4.27 8.74
C ILE A 145 -2.73 4.81 7.48
N VAL A 146 -2.74 6.14 7.34
CA VAL A 146 -3.08 6.77 6.06
C VAL A 146 -1.86 7.52 5.54
N ASN A 147 -1.30 7.05 4.43
CA ASN A 147 -0.30 7.79 3.69
C ASN A 147 -0.94 9.02 3.06
N MET A 148 -0.28 10.17 3.23
CA MET A 148 -0.66 11.45 2.68
C MET A 148 0.44 11.96 1.74
N ALA A 149 0.06 12.32 0.53
CA ALA A 149 0.95 12.99 -0.41
C ALA A 149 0.33 14.31 -0.87
N GLU A 150 1.16 15.35 -0.96
CA GLU A 150 0.77 16.72 -1.31
C GLU A 150 1.51 17.14 -2.59
N ALA A 151 1.15 18.28 -3.17
CA ALA A 151 1.75 18.78 -4.40
C ALA A 151 3.29 18.82 -4.36
N GLY A 152 3.92 18.38 -5.42
CA GLY A 152 5.37 18.25 -5.52
C GLY A 152 5.95 17.01 -4.84
N ASN A 153 5.18 16.33 -3.99
CA ASN A 153 5.57 15.10 -3.31
C ASN A 153 5.09 13.87 -4.07
N GLY A 154 5.62 12.74 -3.68
CA GLY A 154 5.27 11.43 -4.16
C GLY A 154 6.07 10.42 -3.35
N PHE A 155 5.94 9.17 -3.71
CA PHE A 155 6.79 8.13 -3.13
C PHE A 155 7.75 7.68 -4.21
N PRO A 156 9.05 8.00 -4.12
CA PRO A 156 10.04 7.64 -5.15
C PRO A 156 10.19 6.13 -5.28
N TRP A 157 10.85 5.68 -6.34
CA TRP A 157 11.05 4.27 -6.63
C TRP A 157 11.64 3.52 -5.43
N HIS A 158 10.95 2.46 -5.00
CA HIS A 158 11.39 1.61 -3.89
C HIS A 158 10.81 0.20 -3.98
N PHE A 159 11.40 -0.69 -3.20
CA PHE A 159 10.83 -1.97 -2.84
C PHE A 159 10.32 -1.92 -1.40
N ASP A 160 9.22 -2.58 -1.12
CA ASP A 160 8.76 -2.72 0.26
C ASP A 160 9.69 -3.63 1.08
N THR A 161 9.75 -3.37 2.37
CA THR A 161 10.46 -4.26 3.32
C THR A 161 9.64 -5.51 3.65
N ASN A 162 8.31 -5.43 3.54
CA ASN A 162 7.39 -6.55 3.72
C ASN A 162 7.13 -7.27 2.39
N ASN A 163 6.78 -8.54 2.45
CA ASN A 163 6.51 -9.34 1.25
C ASN A 163 5.31 -8.82 0.46
N PHE A 164 4.32 -8.30 1.17
CA PHE A 164 3.06 -7.81 0.60
C PHE A 164 2.59 -6.54 1.31
N THR A 165 1.80 -5.78 0.60
CA THR A 165 1.18 -4.54 1.08
C THR A 165 -0.29 -4.55 0.72
N VAL A 166 -1.13 -4.14 1.68
CA VAL A 166 -2.59 -4.05 1.53
C VAL A 166 -2.97 -2.59 1.67
N THR A 167 -3.45 -2.01 0.59
CA THR A 167 -3.79 -0.59 0.55
C THR A 167 -5.20 -0.36 0.05
N LEU A 168 -5.79 0.74 0.49
CA LEU A 168 -7.11 1.17 0.04
C LEU A 168 -7.00 2.64 -0.40
N ALA A 169 -7.34 2.90 -1.66
CA ALA A 169 -7.38 4.25 -2.19
C ALA A 169 -8.54 5.03 -1.56
N VAL A 170 -8.23 6.17 -0.94
CA VAL A 170 -9.20 7.00 -0.22
C VAL A 170 -9.54 8.25 -1.04
N GLN A 171 -8.52 8.96 -1.48
CA GLN A 171 -8.66 10.20 -2.26
C GLN A 171 -7.51 10.35 -3.23
N ASN A 172 -7.81 10.73 -4.46
CA ASN A 172 -6.81 11.08 -5.45
C ASN A 172 -6.50 12.59 -5.39
N ALA A 173 -5.29 12.97 -5.82
CA ALA A 173 -4.93 14.37 -6.05
C ALA A 173 -5.61 14.91 -7.31
N ASP A 174 -5.57 16.24 -7.49
CA ASP A 174 -6.12 16.88 -8.69
C ASP A 174 -5.37 16.47 -9.96
N GLY A 175 -4.08 16.12 -9.83
CA GLY A 175 -3.27 15.65 -10.94
C GLY A 175 -2.04 14.86 -10.48
N GLY A 176 -1.53 13.99 -11.34
CA GLY A 176 -0.41 13.11 -11.01
C GLY A 176 -0.81 11.98 -10.06
N GLY A 177 0.13 11.53 -9.22
CA GLY A 177 -0.13 10.53 -8.18
C GLY A 177 -0.40 9.12 -8.68
N ALA A 178 -0.14 8.83 -9.95
CA ALA A 178 -0.28 7.50 -10.51
C ALA A 178 0.63 6.51 -9.77
N PHE A 179 0.12 5.31 -9.52
CA PHE A 179 0.93 4.20 -9.03
C PHE A 179 1.63 3.54 -10.21
N GLU A 180 2.95 3.60 -10.21
CA GLU A 180 3.78 3.01 -11.26
C GLU A 180 4.62 1.88 -10.66
N TYR A 181 4.74 0.76 -11.40
CA TYR A 181 5.48 -0.39 -10.90
C TYR A 181 6.01 -1.28 -12.01
N VAL A 182 7.05 -2.05 -11.70
CA VAL A 182 7.55 -3.14 -12.53
C VAL A 182 7.29 -4.45 -11.79
N PRO A 183 6.36 -5.29 -12.28
CA PRO A 183 5.94 -6.48 -11.58
C PRO A 183 7.09 -7.48 -11.45
N ASN A 184 7.26 -8.02 -10.23
CA ASN A 184 8.12 -9.17 -9.94
C ASN A 184 9.56 -9.04 -10.47
N ILE A 185 10.07 -7.81 -10.60
CA ILE A 185 11.38 -7.51 -11.22
C ILE A 185 12.54 -8.23 -10.53
N ARG A 186 12.41 -8.53 -9.22
CA ARG A 186 13.42 -9.26 -8.47
C ARG A 186 12.96 -10.60 -7.89
N ALA A 187 11.87 -11.18 -8.39
CA ALA A 187 11.39 -12.49 -7.92
C ALA A 187 12.39 -13.63 -8.14
N SER A 188 13.26 -13.52 -9.15
CA SER A 188 14.30 -14.50 -9.48
C SER A 188 15.73 -14.03 -9.13
N GLY A 189 15.89 -12.91 -8.41
CA GLY A 189 17.15 -12.27 -8.09
C GLY A 189 17.08 -10.76 -8.30
N GLU A 190 18.09 -10.02 -7.83
CA GLU A 190 18.02 -8.56 -7.71
C GLU A 190 17.87 -7.79 -9.04
N ASN A 191 18.23 -8.38 -10.17
CA ASN A 191 18.06 -7.81 -11.52
C ASN A 191 18.49 -6.33 -11.65
N PHE A 192 19.65 -5.99 -11.09
CA PHE A 192 20.15 -4.62 -10.99
C PHE A 192 20.18 -3.87 -12.32
N ALA A 193 20.49 -4.57 -13.43
CA ALA A 193 20.53 -3.96 -14.75
C ALA A 193 19.16 -3.43 -15.20
N GLU A 194 18.08 -4.13 -14.88
CA GLU A 194 16.72 -3.68 -15.21
C GLU A 194 16.25 -2.60 -14.22
N VAL A 195 16.57 -2.75 -12.92
CA VAL A 195 16.29 -1.70 -11.92
C VAL A 195 16.95 -0.39 -12.32
N GLN A 196 18.21 -0.41 -12.77
CA GLN A 196 18.91 0.77 -13.26
C GLN A 196 18.16 1.46 -14.40
N LYS A 197 17.67 0.69 -15.40
CA LYS A 197 16.87 1.25 -16.51
C LYS A 197 15.58 1.92 -16.01
N VAL A 198 14.92 1.33 -15.00
CA VAL A 198 13.71 1.94 -14.39
C VAL A 198 14.05 3.26 -13.72
N LEU A 199 15.10 3.29 -12.89
CA LEU A 199 15.52 4.50 -12.18
C LEU A 199 15.93 5.62 -13.14
N GLU A 200 16.49 5.28 -14.30
CA GLU A 200 16.87 6.21 -15.37
C GLU A 200 15.72 6.53 -16.35
N GLY A 201 14.51 6.00 -16.14
CA GLY A 201 13.35 6.23 -17.03
C GLY A 201 13.47 5.58 -18.42
N ARG A 202 14.30 4.55 -18.57
CA ARG A 202 14.58 3.87 -19.85
C ARG A 202 13.94 2.49 -20.00
N SER A 203 13.24 2.00 -18.95
CA SER A 203 12.57 0.71 -18.98
C SER A 203 11.20 0.83 -19.64
N ASP A 204 10.89 -0.11 -20.53
CA ASP A 204 9.58 -0.30 -21.16
C ASP A 204 8.65 -1.23 -20.35
N LYS A 205 9.12 -1.73 -19.20
CA LYS A 205 8.38 -2.65 -18.32
C LYS A 205 7.53 -1.96 -17.26
N VAL A 206 7.64 -0.64 -17.14
CA VAL A 206 6.87 0.13 -16.18
C VAL A 206 5.40 0.09 -16.55
N LYS A 207 4.58 -0.37 -15.60
CA LYS A 207 3.12 -0.33 -15.69
C LYS A 207 2.59 0.81 -14.84
N THR A 208 1.56 1.47 -15.35
CA THR A 208 0.81 2.49 -14.62
C THR A 208 -0.53 1.93 -14.21
N LEU A 209 -0.86 2.09 -12.93
CA LEU A 209 -2.13 1.68 -12.36
C LEU A 209 -2.84 2.91 -11.78
N ASN A 210 -4.01 3.22 -12.34
CA ASN A 210 -4.88 4.26 -11.82
C ASN A 210 -5.84 3.63 -10.81
N LEU A 211 -5.56 3.87 -9.53
CA LEU A 211 -6.44 3.51 -8.43
C LEU A 211 -7.46 4.62 -8.23
N GLU A 212 -8.72 4.22 -8.11
CA GLU A 212 -9.81 5.14 -7.81
C GLU A 212 -10.22 5.03 -6.33
N PRO A 213 -10.78 6.08 -5.73
CA PRO A 213 -11.29 6.00 -4.37
C PRO A 213 -12.21 4.80 -4.17
N GLY A 214 -11.98 4.06 -3.09
CA GLY A 214 -12.67 2.81 -2.79
C GLY A 214 -12.02 1.54 -3.33
N ASP A 215 -10.97 1.63 -4.15
CA ASP A 215 -10.23 0.46 -4.64
C ASP A 215 -9.34 -0.14 -3.55
N LEU A 216 -9.49 -1.44 -3.30
CA LEU A 216 -8.58 -2.21 -2.44
C LEU A 216 -7.51 -2.86 -3.32
N GLN A 217 -6.24 -2.62 -2.98
CA GLN A 217 -5.08 -3.18 -3.66
C GLN A 217 -4.35 -4.18 -2.76
N LEU A 218 -4.07 -5.36 -3.31
CA LEU A 218 -3.14 -6.35 -2.75
C LEU A 218 -1.90 -6.37 -3.64
N PHE A 219 -0.72 -6.16 -3.06
CA PHE A 219 0.49 -5.91 -3.84
C PHE A 219 1.71 -6.65 -3.27
N LEU A 220 2.50 -7.30 -4.12
CA LEU A 220 3.74 -7.98 -3.77
C LEU A 220 4.92 -7.01 -3.85
N GLY A 221 4.93 -6.03 -2.93
CA GLY A 221 5.82 -4.88 -2.98
C GLY A 221 7.31 -5.21 -2.80
N ARG A 222 7.64 -6.28 -2.07
CA ARG A 222 9.03 -6.71 -1.92
C ARG A 222 9.69 -7.11 -3.23
N ASN A 223 8.93 -7.69 -4.16
CA ASN A 223 9.45 -8.19 -5.42
C ASN A 223 9.23 -7.23 -6.60
N SER A 224 8.45 -6.20 -6.40
CA SER A 224 8.02 -5.27 -7.46
C SER A 224 8.51 -3.86 -7.16
N LEU A 225 9.42 -3.34 -7.98
CA LEU A 225 9.86 -1.94 -7.86
C LEU A 225 8.69 -1.02 -8.18
N HIS A 226 8.38 -0.07 -7.30
CA HIS A 226 7.21 0.78 -7.46
C HIS A 226 7.41 2.19 -6.95
N ARG A 227 6.56 3.10 -7.40
CA ARG A 227 6.51 4.48 -6.93
C ARG A 227 5.09 5.05 -7.00
N VAL A 228 4.89 6.15 -6.32
CA VAL A 228 3.80 7.09 -6.61
C VAL A 228 4.42 8.29 -7.32
N ALA A 229 3.98 8.55 -8.54
CA ALA A 229 4.46 9.70 -9.31
C ALA A 229 4.16 11.02 -8.58
N PRO A 230 4.96 12.08 -8.77
CA PRO A 230 4.70 13.38 -8.17
C PRO A 230 3.28 13.88 -8.45
N LEU A 231 2.72 14.56 -7.46
CA LEU A 231 1.37 15.09 -7.50
C LEU A 231 1.37 16.59 -7.86
N SER A 232 0.21 17.04 -8.33
CA SER A 232 -0.06 18.46 -8.58
C SER A 232 -1.47 18.83 -8.12
N GLY A 233 -1.69 20.13 -7.90
CA GLY A 233 -2.94 20.67 -7.39
C GLY A 233 -2.95 20.87 -5.90
N GLU A 234 -4.11 21.18 -5.32
CA GLU A 234 -4.27 21.49 -3.90
C GLU A 234 -4.84 20.33 -3.10
N THR A 235 -5.53 19.40 -3.76
CA THR A 235 -6.13 18.21 -3.12
C THR A 235 -5.06 17.18 -2.78
N PRO A 236 -4.87 16.82 -1.49
CA PRO A 236 -3.93 15.78 -1.11
C PRO A 236 -4.42 14.39 -1.54
N ARG A 237 -3.48 13.50 -1.83
CA ARG A 237 -3.77 12.08 -2.05
C ARG A 237 -3.71 11.33 -0.73
N TYR A 238 -4.78 10.56 -0.42
CA TYR A 238 -4.82 9.68 0.75
C TYR A 238 -4.92 8.21 0.34
N VAL A 239 -4.11 7.38 1.00
CA VAL A 239 -4.16 5.92 0.86
C VAL A 239 -4.04 5.28 2.23
N ALA A 240 -5.04 4.52 2.62
CA ALA A 240 -4.97 3.71 3.83
C ALA A 240 -4.10 2.48 3.60
N ILE A 241 -3.30 2.13 4.60
CA ILE A 241 -2.44 0.93 4.62
C ILE A 241 -2.86 0.08 5.81
N PHE A 242 -3.17 -1.18 5.54
CA PHE A 242 -3.40 -2.21 6.55
C PHE A 242 -2.12 -3.02 6.71
N SER A 243 -1.48 -2.92 7.87
CA SER A 243 -0.14 -3.45 8.07
C SER A 243 -0.17 -4.89 8.58
N TYR A 244 0.43 -5.78 7.82
CA TYR A 244 0.55 -7.19 8.15
C TYR A 244 2.00 -7.66 8.04
N VAL A 245 2.34 -8.68 8.82
CA VAL A 245 3.70 -9.22 8.96
C VAL A 245 3.68 -10.74 9.04
N GLU A 246 4.85 -11.36 8.84
CA GLU A 246 5.01 -12.82 8.85
C GLU A 246 5.27 -13.40 10.24
N GLU A 247 5.54 -12.56 11.25
CA GLU A 247 5.81 -13.00 12.62
C GLU A 247 4.91 -12.27 13.61
N PRO A 248 4.39 -12.96 14.62
CA PRO A 248 3.53 -12.34 15.63
C PRO A 248 4.32 -11.39 16.52
N GLY A 249 3.70 -10.27 16.90
CA GLY A 249 4.28 -9.31 17.83
C GLY A 249 5.36 -8.41 17.23
N MET A 250 5.55 -8.39 15.92
CA MET A 250 6.45 -7.44 15.28
C MET A 250 5.99 -6.01 15.49
N VAL A 251 6.93 -5.15 15.91
CA VAL A 251 6.78 -3.69 16.03
C VAL A 251 7.90 -3.00 15.26
N ALA A 252 7.76 -1.71 14.99
CA ALA A 252 8.83 -0.94 14.36
C ALA A 252 10.08 -0.97 15.23
N THR A 253 11.22 -1.26 14.58
CA THR A 253 12.51 -0.96 15.19
C THR A 253 12.82 0.53 15.02
N PRO A 254 13.69 1.13 15.85
CA PRO A 254 14.09 2.53 15.68
C PRO A 254 14.61 2.86 14.27
N GLU A 255 15.16 1.86 13.56
CA GLU A 255 15.64 1.99 12.18
C GLU A 255 14.51 1.92 11.13
N ARG A 256 13.33 1.39 11.49
CA ARG A 256 12.13 1.33 10.63
C ARG A 256 11.10 2.40 10.97
N ALA A 257 11.27 3.09 12.10
CA ALA A 257 10.38 4.16 12.55
C ALA A 257 10.71 5.53 11.93
N ILE A 258 11.58 5.55 10.92
CA ILE A 258 12.04 6.79 10.26
C ILE A 258 11.49 6.85 8.84
#